data_f6b7401c8ad6582eedc10e2ef5ca9a1d
#
_entry.id   f6b7401c8ad6582eedc10e2ef5ca9a1d
#
_cell.length_a   1.000
_cell.length_b   1.000
_cell.length_c   1.000
_cell.angle_alpha   90.00
_cell.angle_beta   90.00
_cell.angle_gamma   90.00
#
_symmetry.space_group_name_H-M   'P 1'
#
loop_
_entity.id
_entity.type
_entity.pdbx_description
1 polymer ?
#
loop_
_entity_poly.entity_id
_entity_poly.type
_entity_poly.pdbx_seq_one_letter_code
_entity_poly.pdbx_strand_id
1 'polypeptide(L)'
;MCEVEDLHSCQPTALAKQFGQIDIYLFDQLLRGRITPEMTVLDAGCGNGRNLVHLLRQNCTVFAVDASERAVEETYELARRLAPATPADHFRMERLEELSFEDATFDAVICSAVLHFARGPIHFDRMLAELWRVLAPGGLLFTRLASSIGLENRIMPLSDGRYRLPDGTDRYLVDEARLLKTTTRLGGRLADPLKTTNVHGQRCMTTWSVWKDDA
;
A
#
# COMPACT_ATOMS: atom_id res chain seq x y z
N MET A 1 -6.54 -45.53 13.34
CA MET A 1 -7.09 -44.60 12.35
C MET A 1 -7.47 -43.37 13.13
N CYS A 2 -6.61 -42.34 13.09
CA CYS A 2 -6.96 -41.03 13.63
C CYS A 2 -7.70 -40.26 12.52
N GLU A 3 -8.92 -39.92 12.80
CA GLU A 3 -9.74 -39.02 11.98
C GLU A 3 -9.05 -37.66 11.94
N VAL A 4 -8.73 -37.22 10.76
CA VAL A 4 -8.26 -35.84 10.50
C VAL A 4 -9.52 -34.97 10.55
N GLU A 5 -9.76 -34.37 11.72
CA GLU A 5 -10.83 -33.35 11.86
C GLU A 5 -10.57 -32.20 10.91
N ASP A 6 -11.61 -31.86 10.19
CA ASP A 6 -11.71 -30.85 9.14
C ASP A 6 -11.44 -29.44 9.72
N LEU A 7 -10.22 -28.92 9.56
CA LEU A 7 -9.77 -27.61 10.06
C LEU A 7 -10.32 -26.41 9.26
N HIS A 8 -11.40 -26.58 8.48
CA HIS A 8 -11.83 -25.61 7.47
C HIS A 8 -13.07 -24.78 7.79
N SER A 9 -13.50 -24.66 9.07
CA SER A 9 -14.60 -23.75 9.42
C SER A 9 -14.28 -22.83 10.60
N CYS A 10 -13.08 -22.24 10.65
CA CYS A 10 -12.80 -21.22 11.65
C CYS A 10 -13.55 -19.93 11.27
N GLN A 11 -14.62 -19.61 11.99
CA GLN A 11 -15.33 -18.34 11.81
C GLN A 11 -14.36 -17.16 12.08
N PRO A 12 -14.39 -16.09 11.27
CA PRO A 12 -13.54 -14.95 11.48
C PRO A 12 -13.67 -14.40 12.90
N THR A 13 -12.55 -14.18 13.58
CA THR A 13 -12.53 -13.54 14.92
C THR A 13 -13.17 -12.15 14.85
N ALA A 14 -13.55 -11.61 16.01
CA ALA A 14 -14.07 -10.23 16.09
C ALA A 14 -13.09 -9.21 15.49
N LEU A 15 -11.78 -9.39 15.71
CA LEU A 15 -10.74 -8.56 15.12
C LEU A 15 -10.69 -8.69 13.59
N ALA A 16 -10.77 -9.91 13.05
CA ALA A 16 -10.79 -10.12 11.60
C ALA A 16 -12.04 -9.51 10.96
N LYS A 17 -13.19 -9.54 11.66
CA LYS A 17 -14.40 -8.85 11.20
C LYS A 17 -14.22 -7.33 11.19
N GLN A 18 -13.53 -6.77 12.19
CA GLN A 18 -13.32 -5.33 12.35
C GLN A 18 -12.30 -4.77 11.37
N PHE A 19 -11.18 -5.45 11.17
CA PHE A 19 -10.02 -4.95 10.40
C PHE A 19 -9.83 -5.62 9.05
N GLY A 20 -10.54 -6.72 8.77
CA GLY A 20 -10.33 -7.51 7.55
C GLY A 20 -8.94 -8.16 7.53
N GLN A 21 -8.34 -8.20 6.33
CA GLN A 21 -6.98 -8.69 6.08
C GLN A 21 -5.99 -7.53 5.93
N ILE A 22 -6.13 -6.50 6.77
CA ILE A 22 -5.29 -5.31 6.73
C ILE A 22 -3.80 -5.67 6.79
N ASP A 23 -2.98 -4.88 6.09
CA ASP A 23 -1.53 -4.97 6.26
C ASP A 23 -1.14 -4.64 7.70
N ILE A 24 -0.33 -5.50 8.32
CA ILE A 24 0.02 -5.37 9.74
C ILE A 24 0.76 -4.07 10.07
N TYR A 25 1.55 -3.55 9.13
CA TYR A 25 2.27 -2.28 9.32
C TYR A 25 1.38 -1.06 9.05
N LEU A 26 0.34 -1.20 8.23
CA LEU A 26 -0.72 -0.20 8.13
C LEU A 26 -1.57 -0.19 9.40
N PHE A 27 -1.87 -1.36 9.96
CA PHE A 27 -2.55 -1.46 11.26
C PHE A 27 -1.76 -0.75 12.38
N ASP A 28 -0.41 -0.87 12.40
CA ASP A 28 0.44 -0.10 13.32
C ASP A 28 0.27 1.41 13.16
N GLN A 29 0.07 1.95 11.93
CA GLN A 29 -0.19 3.37 11.72
C GLN A 29 -1.55 3.81 12.30
N LEU A 30 -2.57 2.97 12.18
CA LEU A 30 -3.88 3.21 12.80
C LEU A 30 -3.78 3.21 14.33
N LEU A 31 -3.09 2.23 14.91
CA LEU A 31 -2.88 2.15 16.37
C LEU A 31 -2.13 3.36 16.95
N ARG A 32 -1.26 3.97 16.15
CA ARG A 32 -0.51 5.18 16.53
C ARG A 32 -1.29 6.49 16.31
N GLY A 33 -2.52 6.40 15.82
CA GLY A 33 -3.33 7.57 15.48
C GLY A 33 -2.74 8.43 14.36
N ARG A 34 -1.95 7.85 13.46
CA ARG A 34 -1.36 8.57 12.31
C ARG A 34 -2.29 8.62 11.11
N ILE A 35 -3.24 7.71 11.04
CA ILE A 35 -4.37 7.73 10.12
C ILE A 35 -5.61 7.66 10.98
N THR A 36 -6.44 8.70 10.91
CA THR A 36 -7.63 8.87 11.75
C THR A 36 -8.89 8.95 10.90
N PRO A 37 -10.08 8.77 11.50
CA PRO A 37 -11.36 8.83 10.77
C PRO A 37 -11.66 10.18 10.11
N GLU A 38 -11.06 11.28 10.59
CA GLU A 38 -11.27 12.62 10.06
C GLU A 38 -10.51 12.91 8.79
N MET A 39 -9.53 12.05 8.47
CA MET A 39 -8.67 12.20 7.30
C MET A 39 -9.36 11.78 6.01
N THR A 40 -9.01 12.44 4.93
CA THR A 40 -9.28 11.98 3.56
C THR A 40 -8.15 11.05 3.10
N VAL A 41 -8.49 9.80 2.83
CA VAL A 41 -7.51 8.73 2.58
C VAL A 41 -7.64 8.19 1.16
N LEU A 42 -6.51 8.07 0.45
CA LEU A 42 -6.41 7.35 -0.82
C LEU A 42 -5.76 5.98 -0.62
N ASP A 43 -6.40 4.90 -1.10
CA ASP A 43 -5.76 3.59 -1.28
C ASP A 43 -5.38 3.42 -2.77
N ALA A 44 -4.11 3.63 -3.06
CA ALA A 44 -3.54 3.63 -4.39
C ALA A 44 -3.01 2.23 -4.76
N GLY A 45 -3.76 1.54 -5.60
CA GLY A 45 -3.65 0.11 -5.87
C GLY A 45 -4.43 -0.71 -4.83
N CYS A 46 -5.72 -0.41 -4.74
CA CYS A 46 -6.60 -0.91 -3.67
C CYS A 46 -6.84 -2.42 -3.70
N GLY A 47 -6.68 -3.06 -4.88
CA GLY A 47 -6.98 -4.48 -5.05
C GLY A 47 -8.43 -4.78 -4.66
N ASN A 48 -8.64 -5.69 -3.71
CA ASN A 48 -9.96 -6.04 -3.18
C ASN A 48 -10.39 -5.21 -1.95
N GLY A 49 -9.74 -4.09 -1.67
CA GLY A 49 -10.08 -3.19 -0.56
C GLY A 49 -9.68 -3.70 0.83
N ARG A 50 -8.80 -4.71 0.94
CA ARG A 50 -8.42 -5.33 2.22
C ARG A 50 -7.93 -4.34 3.28
N ASN A 51 -7.32 -3.24 2.86
CA ASN A 51 -6.79 -2.20 3.73
C ASN A 51 -7.85 -1.18 4.17
N LEU A 52 -9.00 -1.14 3.52
CA LEU A 52 -10.05 -0.14 3.75
C LEU A 52 -11.13 -0.58 4.75
N VAL A 53 -11.21 -1.87 5.12
CA VAL A 53 -12.30 -2.41 5.94
C VAL A 53 -12.53 -1.58 7.22
N HIS A 54 -11.46 -1.28 7.96
CA HIS A 54 -11.57 -0.49 9.19
C HIS A 54 -11.96 0.96 8.91
N LEU A 55 -11.32 1.60 7.94
CA LEU A 55 -11.59 2.99 7.56
C LEU A 55 -13.05 3.18 7.12
N LEU A 56 -13.55 2.29 6.28
CA LEU A 56 -14.96 2.29 5.87
C LEU A 56 -15.92 2.15 7.06
N ARG A 57 -15.62 1.24 8.00
CA ARG A 57 -16.44 1.06 9.21
C ARG A 57 -16.44 2.27 10.14
N GLN A 58 -15.41 3.08 10.09
CA GLN A 58 -15.31 4.34 10.82
C GLN A 58 -15.90 5.52 10.04
N ASN A 59 -16.50 5.27 8.85
CA ASN A 59 -17.01 6.31 7.95
C ASN A 59 -15.97 7.36 7.55
N CYS A 60 -14.68 6.95 7.45
CA CYS A 60 -13.66 7.81 6.89
C CYS A 60 -14.00 8.19 5.44
N THR A 61 -13.58 9.36 5.01
CA THR A 61 -13.61 9.74 3.59
C THR A 61 -12.50 8.98 2.86
N VAL A 62 -12.87 7.91 2.15
CA VAL A 62 -11.91 7.09 1.41
C VAL A 62 -12.11 7.22 -0.09
N PHE A 63 -11.00 7.21 -0.80
CA PHE A 63 -10.90 7.06 -2.24
C PHE A 63 -10.05 5.83 -2.54
N ALA A 64 -10.32 5.16 -3.63
CA ALA A 64 -9.58 3.96 -4.02
C ALA A 64 -9.38 3.93 -5.53
N VAL A 65 -8.15 3.64 -5.94
CA VAL A 65 -7.82 3.47 -7.36
C VAL A 65 -7.07 2.17 -7.59
N ASP A 66 -7.31 1.55 -8.74
CA ASP A 66 -6.54 0.41 -9.23
C ASP A 66 -6.55 0.42 -10.77
N ALA A 67 -5.53 -0.15 -11.38
CA ALA A 67 -5.47 -0.32 -12.84
C ALA A 67 -6.41 -1.43 -13.34
N SER A 68 -6.94 -2.27 -12.46
CA SER A 68 -7.87 -3.36 -12.73
C SER A 68 -9.30 -2.93 -12.40
N GLU A 69 -10.17 -2.89 -13.40
CA GLU A 69 -11.61 -2.63 -13.23
C GLU A 69 -12.22 -3.57 -12.19
N ARG A 70 -11.91 -4.86 -12.27
CA ARG A 70 -12.38 -5.86 -11.31
C ARG A 70 -11.97 -5.51 -9.86
N ALA A 71 -10.75 -5.04 -9.64
CA ALA A 71 -10.29 -4.66 -8.30
C ALA A 71 -11.08 -3.46 -7.76
N VAL A 72 -11.36 -2.49 -8.61
CA VAL A 72 -12.18 -1.31 -8.27
C VAL A 72 -13.62 -1.73 -7.92
N GLU A 73 -14.22 -2.60 -8.74
CA GLU A 73 -15.56 -3.14 -8.49
C GLU A 73 -15.64 -3.90 -7.15
N GLU A 74 -14.69 -4.83 -6.89
CA GLU A 74 -14.62 -5.58 -5.63
C GLU A 74 -14.51 -4.65 -4.42
N THR A 75 -13.69 -3.59 -4.54
CA THR A 75 -13.50 -2.59 -3.48
C THR A 75 -14.76 -1.72 -3.30
N TYR A 76 -15.41 -1.31 -4.38
CA TYR A 76 -16.68 -0.58 -4.31
C TYR A 76 -17.79 -1.42 -3.66
N GLU A 77 -17.93 -2.70 -4.04
CA GLU A 77 -18.88 -3.61 -3.40
C GLU A 77 -18.60 -3.80 -1.90
N LEU A 78 -17.34 -3.81 -1.49
CA LEU A 78 -16.97 -3.79 -0.09
C LEU A 78 -17.45 -2.50 0.60
N ALA A 79 -17.22 -1.34 -0.02
CA ALA A 79 -17.66 -0.06 0.51
C ALA A 79 -19.18 0.03 0.63
N ARG A 80 -19.93 -0.41 -0.37
CA ARG A 80 -21.41 -0.47 -0.31
C ARG A 80 -21.94 -1.26 0.89
N ARG A 81 -21.22 -2.31 1.29
CA ARG A 81 -21.62 -3.14 2.45
C ARG A 81 -21.25 -2.52 3.78
N LEU A 82 -20.13 -1.79 3.87
CA LEU A 82 -19.56 -1.30 5.13
C LEU A 82 -19.89 0.17 5.41
N ALA A 83 -19.97 0.98 4.37
CA ALA A 83 -20.23 2.42 4.40
C ALA A 83 -21.08 2.82 3.18
N PRO A 84 -22.38 2.49 3.14
CA PRO A 84 -23.23 2.64 1.96
C PRO A 84 -23.42 4.09 1.49
N ALA A 85 -23.03 5.07 2.32
CA ALA A 85 -23.07 6.48 1.97
C ALA A 85 -21.82 6.94 1.16
N THR A 86 -20.79 6.09 0.99
CA THR A 86 -19.60 6.45 0.23
C THR A 86 -19.94 6.59 -1.26
N PRO A 87 -19.64 7.74 -1.90
CA PRO A 87 -19.97 7.97 -3.31
C PRO A 87 -19.24 7.00 -4.25
N ALA A 88 -19.90 6.60 -5.33
CA ALA A 88 -19.33 5.66 -6.30
C ALA A 88 -18.11 6.22 -7.06
N ASP A 89 -18.08 7.51 -7.29
CA ASP A 89 -17.00 8.22 -7.98
C ASP A 89 -15.70 8.35 -7.16
N HIS A 90 -15.73 7.91 -5.89
CA HIS A 90 -14.52 7.73 -5.09
C HIS A 90 -13.71 6.49 -5.52
N PHE A 91 -14.29 5.58 -6.30
CA PHE A 91 -13.67 4.33 -6.76
C PHE A 91 -13.41 4.43 -8.25
N ARG A 92 -12.12 4.53 -8.66
CA ARG A 92 -11.77 4.83 -10.03
C ARG A 92 -10.77 3.84 -10.60
N MET A 93 -10.97 3.44 -11.85
CA MET A 93 -9.98 2.67 -12.59
C MET A 93 -8.91 3.64 -13.13
N GLU A 94 -7.79 3.72 -12.44
CA GLU A 94 -6.68 4.61 -12.78
C GLU A 94 -5.33 3.93 -12.61
N ARG A 95 -4.35 4.41 -13.37
CA ARG A 95 -2.95 4.02 -13.22
C ARG A 95 -2.23 4.98 -12.30
N LEU A 96 -1.34 4.48 -11.45
CA LEU A 96 -0.64 5.31 -10.46
C LEU A 96 0.31 6.34 -11.07
N GLU A 97 0.74 6.17 -12.32
CA GLU A 97 1.55 7.15 -13.03
C GLU A 97 0.76 8.33 -13.60
N GLU A 98 -0.58 8.36 -13.44
CA GLU A 98 -1.48 9.40 -13.95
C GLU A 98 -2.78 9.38 -13.14
N LEU A 99 -2.81 10.11 -12.02
CA LEU A 99 -3.97 10.23 -11.14
C LEU A 99 -4.79 11.48 -11.49
N SER A 100 -6.11 11.32 -11.57
CA SER A 100 -7.03 12.40 -11.92
C SER A 100 -7.35 13.37 -10.78
N PHE A 101 -6.79 13.16 -9.59
CA PHE A 101 -6.99 14.03 -8.43
C PHE A 101 -6.14 15.29 -8.50
N GLU A 102 -6.64 16.36 -7.87
CA GLU A 102 -5.89 17.59 -7.72
C GLU A 102 -4.70 17.41 -6.74
N ASP A 103 -3.77 18.37 -6.78
CA ASP A 103 -2.64 18.42 -5.86
C ASP A 103 -3.14 18.54 -4.41
N ALA A 104 -2.43 17.92 -3.48
CA ALA A 104 -2.68 18.07 -2.05
C ALA A 104 -4.12 17.73 -1.61
N THR A 105 -4.74 16.73 -2.24
CA THR A 105 -6.12 16.32 -1.96
C THR A 105 -6.24 15.44 -0.71
N PHE A 106 -5.22 14.63 -0.40
CA PHE A 106 -5.31 13.56 0.61
C PHE A 106 -4.42 13.82 1.82
N ASP A 107 -4.96 13.59 3.01
CA ASP A 107 -4.20 13.63 4.27
C ASP A 107 -3.34 12.37 4.45
N ALA A 108 -3.77 11.25 3.89
CA ALA A 108 -2.99 10.02 3.86
C ALA A 108 -3.13 9.29 2.52
N VAL A 109 -2.01 8.78 2.01
CA VAL A 109 -1.96 7.95 0.81
C VAL A 109 -1.37 6.59 1.19
N ILE A 110 -2.14 5.53 0.96
CA ILE A 110 -1.75 4.14 1.15
C ILE A 110 -1.36 3.55 -0.20
N CYS A 111 -0.17 2.94 -0.30
CA CYS A 111 0.27 2.22 -1.50
C CYS A 111 0.96 0.92 -1.08
N SER A 112 0.15 -0.12 -0.80
CA SER A 112 0.63 -1.38 -0.25
C SER A 112 0.74 -2.47 -1.31
N ALA A 113 1.95 -2.95 -1.56
CA ALA A 113 2.27 -4.04 -2.48
C ALA A 113 2.02 -3.69 -3.98
N VAL A 114 2.29 -2.45 -4.38
CA VAL A 114 2.05 -1.96 -5.75
C VAL A 114 3.33 -1.46 -6.43
N LEU A 115 4.12 -0.60 -5.80
CA LEU A 115 5.27 0.07 -6.43
C LEU A 115 6.32 -0.91 -7.01
N HIS A 116 6.38 -2.12 -6.51
CA HIS A 116 7.29 -3.15 -7.03
C HIS A 116 6.84 -3.78 -8.37
N PHE A 117 5.67 -3.40 -8.89
CA PHE A 117 5.25 -3.72 -10.25
C PHE A 117 5.75 -2.71 -11.29
N ALA A 118 6.54 -1.72 -10.85
CA ALA A 118 7.17 -0.79 -11.77
C ALA A 118 7.97 -1.52 -12.87
N ARG A 119 7.89 -0.99 -14.09
CA ARG A 119 8.60 -1.54 -15.26
C ARG A 119 10.08 -1.17 -15.28
N GLY A 120 10.48 -0.22 -14.42
CA GLY A 120 11.83 0.29 -14.31
C GLY A 120 11.87 1.55 -13.46
N PRO A 121 13.04 2.18 -13.28
CA PRO A 121 13.23 3.31 -12.39
C PRO A 121 12.40 4.54 -12.78
N ILE A 122 12.27 4.84 -14.06
CA ILE A 122 11.48 5.97 -14.55
C ILE A 122 9.99 5.76 -14.22
N HIS A 123 9.48 4.55 -14.41
CA HIS A 123 8.08 4.24 -14.10
C HIS A 123 7.82 4.30 -12.60
N PHE A 124 8.74 3.76 -11.79
CA PHE A 124 8.68 3.87 -10.33
C PHE A 124 8.63 5.34 -9.88
N ASP A 125 9.52 6.17 -10.43
CA ASP A 125 9.58 7.59 -10.06
C ASP A 125 8.32 8.36 -10.50
N ARG A 126 7.69 8.00 -11.63
CA ARG A 126 6.42 8.61 -12.08
C ARG A 126 5.26 8.22 -11.15
N MET A 127 5.11 6.93 -10.83
CA MET A 127 4.10 6.47 -9.87
C MET A 127 4.25 7.21 -8.53
N LEU A 128 5.48 7.29 -8.03
CA LEU A 128 5.75 7.95 -6.75
C LEU A 128 5.52 9.46 -6.79
N ALA A 129 5.83 10.13 -7.92
CA ALA A 129 5.58 11.55 -8.09
C ALA A 129 4.08 11.88 -7.99
N GLU A 130 3.22 11.05 -8.58
CA GLU A 130 1.77 11.24 -8.49
C GLU A 130 1.25 11.02 -7.07
N LEU A 131 1.69 9.93 -6.38
CA LEU A 131 1.33 9.70 -4.98
C LEU A 131 1.74 10.88 -4.08
N TRP A 132 2.90 11.47 -4.37
CA TRP A 132 3.41 12.62 -3.62
C TRP A 132 2.69 13.93 -3.98
N ARG A 133 2.31 14.11 -5.24
CA ARG A 133 1.57 15.27 -5.71
C ARG A 133 0.22 15.38 -5.03
N VAL A 134 -0.53 14.28 -5.02
CA VAL A 134 -1.89 14.25 -4.44
C VAL A 134 -1.91 14.25 -2.91
N LEU A 135 -0.78 13.97 -2.25
CA LEU A 135 -0.65 14.04 -0.80
C LEU A 135 -0.56 15.49 -0.34
N ALA A 136 -1.33 15.88 0.66
CA ALA A 136 -1.30 17.21 1.27
C ALA A 136 0.01 17.46 2.05
N PRO A 137 0.47 18.72 2.21
CA PRO A 137 1.49 19.07 3.20
C PRO A 137 1.09 18.55 4.59
N GLY A 138 2.06 18.08 5.38
CA GLY A 138 1.79 17.40 6.65
C GLY A 138 1.20 15.99 6.54
N GLY A 139 0.85 15.53 5.34
CA GLY A 139 0.22 14.23 5.09
C GLY A 139 1.19 13.05 5.19
N LEU A 140 0.62 11.85 5.34
CA LEU A 140 1.35 10.59 5.45
C LEU A 140 1.28 9.76 4.17
N LEU A 141 2.42 9.51 3.54
CA LEU A 141 2.56 8.44 2.54
C LEU A 141 2.96 7.13 3.25
N PHE A 142 2.09 6.14 3.23
CA PHE A 142 2.39 4.78 3.67
C PHE A 142 2.64 3.88 2.45
N THR A 143 3.83 3.30 2.36
CA THR A 143 4.12 2.31 1.31
C THR A 143 4.64 1.01 1.89
N ARG A 144 4.31 -0.08 1.22
CA ARG A 144 4.93 -1.38 1.45
C ARG A 144 5.27 -2.02 0.11
N LEU A 145 6.56 -2.25 -0.14
CA LEU A 145 7.04 -2.67 -1.44
C LEU A 145 8.16 -3.70 -1.33
N ALA A 146 8.38 -4.46 -2.40
CA ALA A 146 9.48 -5.40 -2.46
C ALA A 146 10.82 -4.66 -2.48
N SER A 147 11.79 -5.16 -1.75
CA SER A 147 13.14 -4.62 -1.66
C SER A 147 14.21 -5.71 -1.80
N SER A 148 15.43 -5.30 -2.12
CA SER A 148 16.60 -6.17 -2.10
C SER A 148 17.15 -6.40 -0.69
N ILE A 149 16.71 -5.63 0.31
CA ILE A 149 17.24 -5.63 1.67
C ILE A 149 17.15 -7.03 2.29
N GLY A 150 18.32 -7.62 2.60
CA GLY A 150 18.43 -8.97 3.16
C GLY A 150 18.24 -10.11 2.14
N LEU A 151 18.25 -9.79 0.84
CA LEU A 151 18.21 -10.76 -0.26
C LEU A 151 19.32 -10.53 -1.30
N GLU A 152 20.27 -9.66 -1.05
CA GLU A 152 21.24 -9.15 -2.02
C GLU A 152 21.97 -10.27 -2.79
N ASN A 153 22.28 -11.36 -2.09
CA ASN A 153 23.00 -12.52 -2.65
C ASN A 153 22.07 -13.63 -3.19
N ARG A 154 20.75 -13.40 -3.23
CA ARG A 154 19.75 -14.42 -3.59
C ARG A 154 18.86 -14.02 -4.76
N ILE A 155 18.95 -12.77 -5.19
CA ILE A 155 18.18 -12.22 -6.31
C ILE A 155 19.01 -12.29 -7.59
N MET A 156 18.34 -12.51 -8.72
CA MET A 156 18.97 -12.52 -10.03
C MET A 156 18.62 -11.22 -10.77
N PRO A 157 19.61 -10.41 -11.16
CA PRO A 157 19.33 -9.18 -11.89
C PRO A 157 18.73 -9.47 -13.27
N LEU A 158 17.74 -8.66 -13.63
CA LEU A 158 17.14 -8.55 -14.95
C LEU A 158 17.43 -7.15 -15.50
N SER A 159 16.69 -6.71 -16.53
CA SER A 159 16.82 -5.34 -17.01
C SER A 159 16.11 -4.32 -16.10
N ASP A 160 16.55 -3.07 -16.18
CA ASP A 160 15.85 -1.89 -15.66
C ASP A 160 15.52 -1.92 -14.16
N GLY A 161 16.45 -2.43 -13.33
CA GLY A 161 16.27 -2.50 -11.89
C GLY A 161 15.23 -3.54 -11.45
N ARG A 162 14.85 -4.44 -12.35
CA ARG A 162 14.02 -5.60 -12.04
C ARG A 162 14.89 -6.80 -11.71
N TYR A 163 14.36 -7.67 -10.87
CA TYR A 163 15.05 -8.86 -10.40
C TYR A 163 14.10 -10.05 -10.36
N ARG A 164 14.62 -11.24 -10.65
CA ARG A 164 13.98 -12.51 -10.33
C ARG A 164 14.23 -12.83 -8.87
N LEU A 165 13.15 -12.99 -8.11
CA LEU A 165 13.19 -13.39 -6.70
C LEU A 165 13.26 -14.91 -6.56
N PRO A 166 13.72 -15.46 -5.42
CA PRO A 166 13.74 -16.91 -5.18
C PRO A 166 12.35 -17.57 -5.24
N ASP A 167 11.25 -16.83 -5.02
CA ASP A 167 9.88 -17.33 -5.18
C ASP A 167 9.43 -17.42 -6.66
N GLY A 168 10.33 -17.15 -7.60
CA GLY A 168 10.10 -17.20 -9.05
C GLY A 168 9.42 -15.97 -9.63
N THR A 169 9.13 -14.95 -8.82
CA THR A 169 8.48 -13.72 -9.32
C THR A 169 9.50 -12.66 -9.75
N ASP A 170 9.14 -11.86 -10.76
CA ASP A 170 9.93 -10.73 -11.24
C ASP A 170 9.39 -9.43 -10.65
N ARG A 171 10.24 -8.66 -9.95
CA ARG A 171 9.87 -7.40 -9.31
C ARG A 171 10.91 -6.32 -9.57
N TYR A 172 10.45 -5.08 -9.64
CA TYR A 172 11.31 -3.93 -9.44
C TYR A 172 11.67 -3.86 -7.96
N LEU A 173 12.95 -3.80 -7.63
CA LEU A 173 13.41 -3.74 -6.25
C LEU A 173 14.09 -2.42 -5.95
N VAL A 174 13.88 -1.97 -4.73
CA VAL A 174 14.59 -0.84 -4.13
C VAL A 174 15.51 -1.35 -3.03
N ASP A 175 16.60 -0.64 -2.79
CA ASP A 175 17.45 -0.79 -1.63
C ASP A 175 17.21 0.34 -0.61
N GLU A 176 17.86 0.23 0.55
CA GLU A 176 17.76 1.24 1.60
C GLU A 176 18.25 2.61 1.13
N ALA A 177 19.40 2.65 0.44
CA ALA A 177 19.99 3.90 -0.03
C ALA A 177 19.04 4.66 -0.97
N ARG A 178 18.37 3.95 -1.90
CA ARG A 178 17.38 4.54 -2.78
C ARG A 178 16.18 5.10 -2.01
N LEU A 179 15.66 4.38 -1.03
CA LEU A 179 14.52 4.85 -0.23
C LEU A 179 14.88 6.11 0.56
N LEU A 180 16.04 6.14 1.23
CA LEU A 180 16.50 7.30 2.00
C LEU A 180 16.75 8.51 1.09
N LYS A 181 17.47 8.32 -0.03
CA LYS A 181 17.70 9.37 -1.03
C LYS A 181 16.39 9.91 -1.61
N THR A 182 15.42 9.03 -1.85
CA THR A 182 14.11 9.42 -2.38
C THR A 182 13.32 10.22 -1.36
N THR A 183 13.33 9.84 -0.08
CA THR A 183 12.71 10.60 1.02
C THR A 183 13.21 12.06 1.02
N THR A 184 14.53 12.25 1.00
CA THR A 184 15.14 13.58 0.97
C THR A 184 14.77 14.36 -0.31
N ARG A 185 14.81 13.70 -1.48
CA ARG A 185 14.46 14.33 -2.77
C ARG A 185 13.01 14.82 -2.82
N LEU A 186 12.11 14.12 -2.16
CA LEU A 186 10.69 14.47 -2.07
C LEU A 186 10.42 15.61 -1.09
N GLY A 187 11.40 16.05 -0.27
CA GLY A 187 11.18 17.01 0.80
C GLY A 187 10.33 16.42 1.91
N GLY A 188 10.58 15.17 2.27
CA GLY A 188 9.86 14.48 3.33
C GLY A 188 10.79 13.93 4.39
N ARG A 189 10.22 13.44 5.48
CA ARG A 189 10.93 12.78 6.58
C ARG A 189 10.32 11.42 6.88
N LEU A 190 11.16 10.46 7.27
CA LEU A 190 10.66 9.14 7.67
C LEU A 190 9.70 9.26 8.87
N ALA A 191 8.55 8.64 8.77
CA ALA A 191 7.61 8.50 9.89
C ALA A 191 8.09 7.43 10.89
N ASP A 192 8.78 6.41 10.39
CA ASP A 192 9.41 5.32 11.15
C ASP A 192 10.74 4.92 10.46
N PRO A 193 11.67 4.28 11.19
CA PRO A 193 12.75 3.54 10.55
C PRO A 193 12.19 2.53 9.54
N LEU A 194 12.93 2.27 8.47
CA LEU A 194 12.53 1.25 7.49
C LEU A 194 12.37 -0.11 8.19
N LYS A 195 11.24 -0.77 7.93
CA LYS A 195 10.93 -2.09 8.49
C LYS A 195 10.86 -3.12 7.37
N THR A 196 11.81 -4.06 7.34
CA THR A 196 11.84 -5.10 6.31
C THR A 196 11.44 -6.45 6.89
N THR A 197 10.47 -7.09 6.25
CA THR A 197 10.05 -8.46 6.55
C THR A 197 10.64 -9.41 5.53
N ASN A 198 11.54 -10.28 5.97
CA ASN A 198 12.05 -11.39 5.16
C ASN A 198 11.13 -12.60 5.31
N VAL A 199 10.54 -13.03 4.20
CA VAL A 199 9.67 -14.21 4.15
C VAL A 199 10.50 -15.41 3.73
N HIS A 200 11.12 -16.07 4.68
CA HIS A 200 11.92 -17.31 4.53
C HIS A 200 12.97 -17.25 3.41
N GLY A 201 13.57 -16.08 3.21
CA GLY A 201 14.56 -15.86 2.14
C GLY A 201 13.99 -15.98 0.71
N GLN A 202 12.68 -16.00 0.55
CA GLN A 202 12.00 -16.06 -0.74
C GLN A 202 11.72 -14.67 -1.30
N ARG A 203 11.33 -13.75 -0.43
CA ARG A 203 11.06 -12.34 -0.76
C ARG A 203 11.22 -11.46 0.46
N CYS A 204 11.51 -10.20 0.25
CA CYS A 204 11.48 -9.17 1.27
C CYS A 204 10.50 -8.06 0.92
N MET A 205 9.76 -7.63 1.93
CA MET A 205 8.83 -6.51 1.83
C MET A 205 9.23 -5.44 2.84
N THR A 206 9.54 -4.25 2.35
CA THR A 206 9.91 -3.11 3.19
C THR A 206 8.75 -2.16 3.33
N THR A 207 8.46 -1.78 4.56
CA THR A 207 7.56 -0.68 4.90
C THR A 207 8.36 0.60 4.93
N TRP A 208 7.91 1.56 4.12
CA TRP A 208 8.49 2.89 3.98
C TRP A 208 7.37 3.92 4.11
N SER A 209 7.34 4.58 5.28
CA SER A 209 6.33 5.59 5.62
C SER A 209 7.00 6.95 5.75
N VAL A 210 6.46 7.95 5.08
CA VAL A 210 7.06 9.29 4.94
C VAL A 210 6.02 10.35 5.22
N TRP A 211 6.34 11.28 6.11
CA TRP A 211 5.62 12.53 6.25
C TRP A 211 6.05 13.50 5.15
N LYS A 212 5.10 14.16 4.52
CA LYS A 212 5.36 15.30 3.64
C LYS A 212 5.53 16.52 4.52
N ASP A 213 6.70 17.15 4.47
CA ASP A 213 6.93 18.34 5.26
C ASP A 213 6.04 19.51 4.77
N ASP A 214 5.71 20.41 5.69
CA ASP A 214 5.02 21.65 5.35
C ASP A 214 5.94 22.50 4.47
N ALA A 215 5.39 23.09 3.41
CA ALA A 215 6.14 23.91 2.45
C ALA A 215 6.54 25.27 3.05
#